data_e69ea067f25be122cb7c15e7b809aadd
#
_entry.id   e69ea067f25be122cb7c15e7b809aadd
#
_cell.length_a   1.000
_cell.length_b   1.000
_cell.length_c   1.000
_cell.angle_alpha   90.00
_cell.angle_beta   90.00
_cell.angle_gamma   90.00
#
_symmetry.space_group_name_H-M   'P 1'
#
loop_
_entity.id
_entity.type
_entity.pdbx_description
1 polymer ?
#
loop_
_entity_poly.entity_id
_entity_poly.type
_entity_poly.pdbx_seq_one_letter_code
_entity_poly.pdbx_strand_id
1 'polypeptide(L)'
;VSASNLVNLKAYPIQDIETPAAQTLVARCRQDLDESALSRLDAFIRPDAIAAMTNEIDSLVNCAYRAEHQRTPYSWRYNLDFPDGHPRRALHMNRYGYLLYNQLENKSLISQLYEWKPLTEFVRQILSFETLYRTADPYLSIVINIMKSGDELAWHFDTNDGVVSLMLQTADDGGEFEYAPYIRNELDENYGGINELFEGRAQVADRPKIYPGTFVLFKGRRSCHRVTPIGRSRQPRLNILYSYDEQPNMVFSDASQLEKTQPTSGANVGLKAPT
;
A
#
# COMPACT_ATOMS: atom_id res chain seq x y z
N VAL A 1 1.66 24.03 -8.67
CA VAL A 1 2.95 23.32 -8.96
C VAL A 1 2.61 22.21 -9.95
N SER A 2 3.38 22.02 -11.02
CA SER A 2 3.15 20.90 -11.93
C SER A 2 3.62 19.59 -11.27
N ALA A 3 2.87 18.50 -11.45
CA ALA A 3 3.23 17.18 -10.93
C ALA A 3 4.64 16.72 -11.36
N SER A 4 5.08 17.13 -12.56
CA SER A 4 6.45 16.88 -13.05
C SER A 4 7.54 17.47 -12.13
N ASN A 5 7.23 18.55 -11.39
CA ASN A 5 8.17 19.16 -10.46
C ASN A 5 8.28 18.43 -9.13
N LEU A 6 7.37 17.49 -8.85
CA LEU A 6 7.39 16.69 -7.62
C LEU A 6 8.36 15.51 -7.75
N VAL A 7 8.54 15.00 -8.97
CA VAL A 7 9.35 13.80 -9.26
C VAL A 7 10.79 14.19 -9.59
N ASN A 8 11.72 13.38 -9.16
CA ASN A 8 13.13 13.47 -9.53
C ASN A 8 13.34 12.96 -10.97
N LEU A 9 12.92 13.74 -11.96
CA LEU A 9 12.95 13.35 -13.38
C LEU A 9 14.36 13.15 -13.93
N LYS A 10 15.39 13.66 -13.25
CA LYS A 10 16.79 13.40 -13.64
C LYS A 10 17.17 11.95 -13.39
N ALA A 11 16.70 11.37 -12.27
CA ALA A 11 16.94 9.97 -11.94
C ALA A 11 15.90 9.03 -12.56
N TYR A 12 14.66 9.52 -12.72
CA TYR A 12 13.50 8.76 -13.16
C TYR A 12 12.78 9.48 -14.29
N PRO A 13 13.23 9.32 -15.55
CA PRO A 13 12.77 10.11 -16.70
C PRO A 13 11.41 9.62 -17.23
N ILE A 14 10.40 9.55 -16.37
CA ILE A 14 9.07 8.98 -16.67
C ILE A 14 8.13 9.95 -17.38
N GLN A 15 8.55 11.20 -17.62
CA GLN A 15 7.74 12.20 -18.30
C GLN A 15 7.45 11.82 -19.75
N ASP A 16 8.41 11.17 -20.40
CA ASP A 16 8.28 10.58 -21.74
C ASP A 16 8.76 9.12 -21.66
N ILE A 17 7.77 8.23 -21.56
CA ILE A 17 8.02 6.82 -21.32
C ILE A 17 8.64 6.08 -22.52
N GLU A 18 8.55 6.65 -23.73
CA GLU A 18 9.09 6.05 -24.94
C GLU A 18 10.60 6.26 -25.07
N THR A 19 11.20 7.09 -24.23
CA THR A 19 12.66 7.31 -24.26
C THR A 19 13.43 6.05 -23.86
N PRO A 20 14.63 5.81 -24.45
CA PRO A 20 15.45 4.66 -24.09
C PRO A 20 15.78 4.58 -22.59
N ALA A 21 15.99 5.73 -21.94
CA ALA A 21 16.27 5.81 -20.52
C ALA A 21 15.07 5.38 -19.67
N ALA A 22 13.85 5.79 -20.04
CA ALA A 22 12.63 5.37 -19.39
C ALA A 22 12.35 3.87 -19.60
N GLN A 23 12.56 3.36 -20.81
CA GLN A 23 12.41 1.94 -21.12
C GLN A 23 13.41 1.05 -20.35
N THR A 24 14.64 1.50 -20.19
CA THR A 24 15.64 0.83 -19.34
C THR A 24 15.18 0.80 -17.88
N LEU A 25 14.62 1.90 -17.38
CA LEU A 25 14.05 1.97 -16.04
C LEU A 25 12.88 1.00 -15.87
N VAL A 26 11.95 0.95 -16.82
CA VAL A 26 10.81 0.00 -16.81
C VAL A 26 11.29 -1.44 -16.79
N ALA A 27 12.26 -1.78 -17.65
CA ALA A 27 12.82 -3.14 -17.69
C ALA A 27 13.45 -3.56 -16.35
N ARG A 28 14.21 -2.65 -15.71
CA ARG A 28 14.77 -2.88 -14.37
C ARG A 28 13.66 -3.13 -13.34
N CYS A 29 12.63 -2.27 -13.30
CA CYS A 29 11.54 -2.42 -12.34
C CYS A 29 10.76 -3.75 -12.54
N ARG A 30 10.58 -4.19 -13.78
CA ARG A 30 9.99 -5.51 -14.08
C ARG A 30 10.86 -6.64 -13.52
N GLN A 31 12.16 -6.58 -13.77
CA GLN A 31 13.10 -7.56 -13.23
C GLN A 31 13.05 -7.60 -11.70
N ASP A 32 13.05 -6.45 -11.02
CA ASP A 32 12.92 -6.38 -9.56
C ASP A 32 11.63 -7.08 -9.09
N LEU A 33 10.50 -6.81 -9.77
CA LEU A 33 9.22 -7.44 -9.43
C LEU A 33 9.26 -8.95 -9.64
N ASP A 34 9.85 -9.44 -10.73
CA ASP A 34 9.93 -10.87 -11.03
C ASP A 34 10.82 -11.61 -10.03
N GLU A 35 11.93 -11.00 -9.62
CA GLU A 35 12.90 -11.60 -8.72
C GLU A 35 12.48 -11.55 -7.25
N SER A 36 11.87 -10.43 -6.81
CA SER A 36 11.62 -10.16 -5.40
C SER A 36 10.21 -9.72 -5.05
N ALA A 37 9.28 -9.69 -6.02
CA ALA A 37 7.92 -9.17 -5.86
C ALA A 37 7.85 -7.68 -5.49
N LEU A 38 8.98 -6.95 -5.46
CA LEU A 38 9.05 -5.57 -5.05
C LEU A 38 10.07 -4.81 -5.90
N SER A 39 9.64 -3.68 -6.48
CA SER A 39 10.53 -2.70 -7.10
C SER A 39 10.51 -1.40 -6.33
N ARG A 40 11.69 -0.89 -5.98
CA ARG A 40 11.90 0.27 -5.13
C ARG A 40 12.65 1.37 -5.88
N LEU A 41 12.07 2.55 -5.91
CA LEU A 41 12.63 3.75 -6.54
C LEU A 41 12.94 4.78 -5.45
N ASP A 42 14.17 4.74 -4.93
CA ASP A 42 14.61 5.63 -3.84
C ASP A 42 14.77 7.08 -4.33
N ALA A 43 14.40 8.05 -3.48
CA ALA A 43 14.40 9.48 -3.83
C ALA A 43 13.62 9.78 -5.13
N PHE A 44 12.54 9.04 -5.38
CA PHE A 44 11.65 9.27 -6.51
C PHE A 44 10.96 10.64 -6.41
N ILE A 45 10.52 11.01 -5.20
CA ILE A 45 9.98 12.33 -4.91
C ILE A 45 11.11 13.22 -4.39
N ARG A 46 11.12 14.45 -4.84
CA ARG A 46 12.10 15.47 -4.44
C ARG A 46 11.89 15.87 -2.96
N PRO A 47 12.98 16.22 -2.24
CA PRO A 47 12.88 16.56 -0.80
C PRO A 47 11.93 17.71 -0.50
N ASP A 48 11.90 18.75 -1.34
CA ASP A 48 10.98 19.89 -1.21
C ASP A 48 9.51 19.48 -1.38
N ALA A 49 9.24 18.55 -2.30
CA ALA A 49 7.91 18.00 -2.52
C ALA A 49 7.46 17.07 -1.37
N ILE A 50 8.38 16.28 -0.79
CA ILE A 50 8.10 15.47 0.40
C ILE A 50 7.65 16.38 1.55
N ALA A 51 8.41 17.44 1.84
CA ALA A 51 8.06 18.39 2.91
C ALA A 51 6.68 19.03 2.66
N ALA A 52 6.39 19.45 1.43
CA ALA A 52 5.11 20.06 1.09
C ALA A 52 3.94 19.08 1.23
N MET A 53 4.07 17.82 0.76
CA MET A 53 3.05 16.79 0.91
C MET A 53 2.85 16.39 2.37
N THR A 54 3.91 16.33 3.18
CA THR A 54 3.81 16.07 4.63
C THR A 54 3.02 17.16 5.32
N ASN A 55 3.27 18.43 5.00
CA ASN A 55 2.52 19.56 5.55
C ASN A 55 1.02 19.52 5.18
N GLU A 56 0.67 19.04 3.96
CA GLU A 56 -0.73 18.83 3.59
C GLU A 56 -1.38 17.80 4.52
N ILE A 57 -0.71 16.67 4.80
CA ILE A 57 -1.22 15.64 5.70
C ILE A 57 -1.34 16.16 7.13
N ASP A 58 -0.35 16.89 7.63
CA ASP A 58 -0.35 17.44 8.98
C ASP A 58 -1.55 18.37 9.24
N SER A 59 -1.99 19.11 8.21
CA SER A 59 -3.18 19.95 8.30
C SER A 59 -4.48 19.14 8.45
N LEU A 60 -4.49 17.88 7.99
CA LEU A 60 -5.65 16.99 7.95
C LEU A 60 -5.62 15.90 9.04
N VAL A 61 -4.54 15.78 9.80
CA VAL A 61 -4.34 14.66 10.75
C VAL A 61 -5.46 14.54 11.80
N ASN A 62 -6.10 15.65 12.16
CA ASN A 62 -7.23 15.66 13.10
C ASN A 62 -8.54 15.15 12.48
N CYS A 63 -8.61 15.06 11.15
CA CYS A 63 -9.74 14.52 10.40
C CYS A 63 -9.52 13.04 10.01
N ALA A 64 -8.38 12.47 10.40
CA ALA A 64 -8.05 11.08 10.06
C ALA A 64 -9.02 10.10 10.74
N TYR A 65 -9.48 9.15 9.96
CA TYR A 65 -10.18 7.98 10.49
C TYR A 65 -9.21 7.11 11.31
N ARG A 66 -9.77 6.27 12.18
CA ARG A 66 -9.00 5.34 13.00
C ARG A 66 -9.52 3.93 12.80
N ALA A 67 -8.67 3.03 12.34
CA ALA A 67 -8.93 1.60 12.35
C ALA A 67 -8.36 0.98 13.62
N GLU A 68 -9.18 0.16 14.30
CA GLU A 68 -8.76 -0.70 15.39
C GLU A 68 -9.64 -1.96 15.38
N HIS A 69 -9.14 -3.02 14.74
CA HIS A 69 -9.90 -4.24 14.54
C HIS A 69 -8.99 -5.44 14.29
N GLN A 70 -9.54 -6.62 14.45
CA GLN A 70 -8.89 -7.86 14.07
C GLN A 70 -9.39 -8.34 12.71
N ARG A 71 -8.50 -8.85 11.87
CA ARG A 71 -8.83 -9.49 10.60
C ARG A 71 -7.89 -10.66 10.31
N THR A 72 -8.33 -11.53 9.42
CA THR A 72 -7.45 -12.58 8.88
C THR A 72 -6.55 -11.98 7.80
N PRO A 73 -5.42 -12.64 7.46
CA PRO A 73 -4.56 -12.22 6.36
C PRO A 73 -5.27 -12.15 4.99
N TYR A 74 -6.40 -12.82 4.87
CA TYR A 74 -7.22 -12.91 3.66
C TYR A 74 -8.36 -11.89 3.67
N SER A 75 -8.14 -10.71 4.18
CA SER A 75 -9.12 -9.66 4.39
C SER A 75 -10.05 -9.97 5.58
N TRP A 76 -11.29 -9.45 5.56
CA TRP A 76 -12.25 -9.57 6.66
C TRP A 76 -12.90 -10.96 6.80
N ARG A 77 -12.58 -11.90 5.91
CA ARG A 77 -13.23 -13.20 5.86
C ARG A 77 -12.66 -14.14 6.90
N TYR A 78 -13.34 -14.23 8.05
CA TYR A 78 -13.15 -15.30 9.01
C TYR A 78 -13.89 -16.53 8.52
N ASN A 79 -13.18 -17.61 8.18
CA ASN A 79 -13.80 -18.80 7.61
C ASN A 79 -13.84 -19.96 8.61
N LEU A 80 -15.04 -20.25 9.11
CA LEU A 80 -15.31 -21.34 10.07
C LEU A 80 -15.20 -22.74 9.47
N ASP A 81 -15.18 -22.89 8.14
CA ASP A 81 -15.01 -24.17 7.48
C ASP A 81 -13.60 -24.75 7.63
N PHE A 82 -12.64 -23.92 8.07
CA PHE A 82 -11.28 -24.36 8.35
C PHE A 82 -11.09 -24.65 9.85
N PRO A 83 -10.18 -25.59 10.21
CA PRO A 83 -9.92 -25.93 11.61
C PRO A 83 -9.22 -24.79 12.36
N ASP A 84 -9.21 -24.87 13.69
CA ASP A 84 -8.43 -23.99 14.55
C ASP A 84 -6.94 -24.05 14.19
N GLY A 85 -6.26 -22.89 14.23
CA GLY A 85 -4.86 -22.75 13.80
C GLY A 85 -4.65 -22.61 12.30
N HIS A 86 -5.72 -22.66 11.49
CA HIS A 86 -5.61 -22.44 10.05
C HIS A 86 -5.46 -20.94 9.75
N PRO A 87 -4.59 -20.51 8.77
CA PRO A 87 -4.36 -19.10 8.47
C PRO A 87 -5.63 -18.30 8.13
N ARG A 88 -6.65 -18.93 7.53
CA ARG A 88 -7.95 -18.29 7.25
C ARG A 88 -8.80 -18.04 8.49
N ARG A 89 -8.37 -18.52 9.65
CA ARG A 89 -8.97 -18.26 10.97
C ARG A 89 -8.07 -17.45 11.89
N ALA A 90 -6.81 -17.22 11.52
CA ALA A 90 -5.87 -16.44 12.31
C ALA A 90 -6.27 -14.97 12.30
N LEU A 91 -6.72 -14.45 13.44
CA LEU A 91 -7.07 -13.04 13.61
C LEU A 91 -5.89 -12.27 14.14
N HIS A 92 -5.50 -11.21 13.41
CA HIS A 92 -4.41 -10.33 13.77
C HIS A 92 -4.91 -8.90 13.97
N MET A 93 -4.35 -8.21 14.96
CA MET A 93 -4.70 -6.81 15.27
C MET A 93 -4.19 -5.87 14.19
N ASN A 94 -5.06 -4.97 13.77
CA ASN A 94 -4.71 -3.82 12.94
C ASN A 94 -5.10 -2.55 13.70
N ARG A 95 -4.15 -1.64 13.84
CA ARG A 95 -4.34 -0.37 14.52
C ARG A 95 -3.57 0.70 13.76
N TYR A 96 -4.27 1.64 13.12
CA TYR A 96 -3.67 2.74 12.37
C TYR A 96 -4.68 3.84 12.07
N GLY A 97 -4.18 5.06 11.86
CA GLY A 97 -4.95 6.16 11.31
C GLY A 97 -4.87 6.18 9.78
N TYR A 98 -5.84 6.79 9.13
CA TYR A 98 -5.79 7.00 7.68
C TYR A 98 -6.67 8.16 7.22
N LEU A 99 -6.24 8.77 6.10
CA LEU A 99 -7.03 9.72 5.33
C LEU A 99 -7.45 9.09 4.01
N LEU A 100 -8.58 9.55 3.48
CA LEU A 100 -9.17 9.10 2.22
C LEU A 100 -9.12 10.21 1.17
N TYR A 101 -9.26 9.84 -0.09
CA TYR A 101 -9.15 10.75 -1.22
C TYR A 101 -10.08 11.97 -1.12
N ASN A 102 -11.33 11.78 -0.71
CA ASN A 102 -12.31 12.87 -0.55
C ASN A 102 -11.98 13.89 0.55
N GLN A 103 -10.99 13.60 1.40
CA GLN A 103 -10.54 14.53 2.44
C GLN A 103 -9.40 15.44 1.97
N LEU A 104 -8.82 15.15 0.80
CA LEU A 104 -7.77 15.97 0.22
C LEU A 104 -8.37 17.22 -0.44
N GLU A 105 -7.64 18.32 -0.38
CA GLU A 105 -8.04 19.55 -1.07
C GLU A 105 -7.98 19.40 -2.60
N ASN A 106 -8.81 20.15 -3.34
CA ASN A 106 -8.91 20.08 -4.81
C ASN A 106 -7.59 20.31 -5.56
N LYS A 107 -6.56 20.84 -4.91
CA LYS A 107 -5.23 21.10 -5.49
C LYS A 107 -4.10 20.46 -4.71
N SER A 108 -4.41 19.43 -3.91
CA SER A 108 -3.42 18.67 -3.17
C SER A 108 -2.31 18.17 -4.11
N LEU A 109 -1.05 18.31 -3.70
CA LEU A 109 0.10 17.78 -4.44
C LEU A 109 0.03 16.25 -4.55
N ILE A 110 -0.54 15.61 -3.52
CA ILE A 110 -0.76 14.16 -3.48
C ILE A 110 -1.73 13.75 -4.60
N SER A 111 -2.84 14.49 -4.76
CA SER A 111 -3.81 14.25 -5.84
C SER A 111 -3.22 14.59 -7.21
N GLN A 112 -2.51 15.71 -7.35
CA GLN A 112 -1.86 16.08 -8.61
C GLN A 112 -0.85 15.04 -9.10
N LEU A 113 -0.09 14.41 -8.19
CA LEU A 113 0.83 13.34 -8.55
C LEU A 113 0.06 12.10 -9.05
N TYR A 114 -0.99 11.69 -8.34
CA TYR A 114 -1.86 10.58 -8.75
C TYR A 114 -2.52 10.81 -10.12
N GLU A 115 -2.96 12.04 -10.37
CA GLU A 115 -3.64 12.44 -11.62
C GLU A 115 -2.68 12.63 -12.81
N TRP A 116 -1.39 12.62 -12.56
CA TRP A 116 -0.40 12.84 -13.61
C TRP A 116 -0.27 11.63 -14.53
N LYS A 117 -0.71 11.77 -15.78
CA LYS A 117 -0.74 10.69 -16.77
C LYS A 117 0.57 9.92 -16.94
N PRO A 118 1.77 10.57 -16.98
CA PRO A 118 3.02 9.84 -17.07
C PRO A 118 3.25 8.86 -15.92
N LEU A 119 2.79 9.15 -14.71
CA LEU A 119 2.87 8.21 -13.59
C LEU A 119 2.01 6.96 -13.83
N THR A 120 0.76 7.15 -14.28
CA THR A 120 -0.14 6.03 -14.61
C THR A 120 0.47 5.15 -15.71
N GLU A 121 1.02 5.78 -16.77
CA GLU A 121 1.64 5.07 -17.88
C GLU A 121 2.90 4.31 -17.45
N PHE A 122 3.72 4.91 -16.59
CA PHE A 122 4.89 4.28 -16.02
C PHE A 122 4.52 3.02 -15.22
N VAL A 123 3.51 3.13 -14.34
CA VAL A 123 2.99 1.98 -13.55
C VAL A 123 2.42 0.91 -14.49
N ARG A 124 1.65 1.30 -15.51
CA ARG A 124 1.08 0.38 -16.51
C ARG A 124 2.16 -0.47 -17.17
N GLN A 125 3.21 0.19 -17.66
CA GLN A 125 4.29 -0.52 -18.34
C GLN A 125 5.03 -1.45 -17.39
N ILE A 126 5.34 -1.05 -16.16
CA ILE A 126 6.02 -1.92 -15.20
C ILE A 126 5.17 -3.16 -14.87
N LEU A 127 3.87 -2.98 -14.65
CA LEU A 127 2.96 -4.10 -14.35
C LEU A 127 2.63 -4.97 -15.58
N SER A 128 3.07 -4.54 -16.77
CA SER A 128 2.81 -5.21 -18.06
C SER A 128 1.33 -5.35 -18.39
N PHE A 129 0.52 -4.40 -17.96
CA PHE A 129 -0.91 -4.38 -18.29
C PHE A 129 -1.14 -3.75 -19.66
N GLU A 130 -2.11 -4.27 -20.40
CA GLU A 130 -2.53 -3.70 -21.68
C GLU A 130 -3.15 -2.31 -21.48
N THR A 131 -3.99 -2.20 -20.46
CA THR A 131 -4.62 -0.95 -20.03
C THR A 131 -4.46 -0.75 -18.53
N LEU A 132 -4.34 0.49 -18.09
CA LEU A 132 -4.36 0.84 -16.67
C LEU A 132 -5.02 2.21 -16.50
N TYR A 133 -5.93 2.28 -15.55
CA TYR A 133 -6.65 3.49 -15.20
C TYR A 133 -6.49 3.78 -13.72
N ARG A 134 -6.55 5.04 -13.36
CA ARG A 134 -6.79 5.44 -11.98
C ARG A 134 -8.20 4.99 -11.60
N THR A 135 -8.38 4.45 -10.40
CA THR A 135 -9.73 4.11 -9.94
C THR A 135 -10.60 5.38 -9.87
N ALA A 136 -11.89 5.23 -10.10
CA ALA A 136 -12.87 6.31 -10.03
C ALA A 136 -13.53 6.42 -8.64
N ASP A 137 -12.99 5.70 -7.66
CA ASP A 137 -13.52 5.66 -6.30
C ASP A 137 -13.29 6.99 -5.57
N PRO A 138 -14.33 7.64 -5.03
CA PRO A 138 -14.19 8.93 -4.35
C PRO A 138 -13.46 8.83 -3.00
N TYR A 139 -13.30 7.64 -2.45
CA TYR A 139 -12.70 7.41 -1.12
C TYR A 139 -11.36 6.68 -1.20
N LEU A 140 -11.32 5.55 -1.93
CA LEU A 140 -10.24 4.58 -1.89
C LEU A 140 -9.22 4.71 -3.02
N SER A 141 -9.41 5.65 -3.94
CA SER A 141 -8.43 5.95 -5.00
C SER A 141 -7.07 6.39 -4.42
N ILE A 142 -7.11 7.10 -3.30
CA ILE A 142 -5.93 7.47 -2.51
C ILE A 142 -6.24 7.16 -1.05
N VAL A 143 -5.36 6.38 -0.41
CA VAL A 143 -5.40 6.14 1.03
C VAL A 143 -4.06 6.54 1.63
N ILE A 144 -4.08 7.35 2.68
CA ILE A 144 -2.86 7.79 3.37
C ILE A 144 -2.85 7.16 4.75
N ASN A 145 -1.98 6.19 4.96
CA ASN A 145 -1.80 5.58 6.26
C ASN A 145 -0.97 6.47 7.18
N ILE A 146 -1.49 6.72 8.37
CA ILE A 146 -0.88 7.53 9.45
C ILE A 146 -0.71 6.62 10.66
N MET A 147 0.52 6.21 10.95
CA MET A 147 0.79 5.27 12.03
C MET A 147 1.63 5.93 13.11
N LYS A 148 1.12 5.93 14.33
CA LYS A 148 1.73 6.51 15.54
C LYS A 148 2.28 5.42 16.46
N SER A 149 2.98 5.79 17.53
CA SER A 149 3.45 4.82 18.53
C SER A 149 2.34 3.87 19.00
N GLY A 150 2.60 2.57 18.95
CA GLY A 150 1.66 1.50 19.26
C GLY A 150 0.77 1.04 18.09
N ASP A 151 0.88 1.68 16.93
CA ASP A 151 0.16 1.25 15.72
C ASP A 151 0.88 0.12 15.01
N GLU A 152 0.09 -0.71 14.32
CA GLU A 152 0.57 -1.84 13.55
C GLU A 152 -0.40 -2.16 12.40
N LEU A 153 0.13 -2.70 11.32
CA LEU A 153 -0.65 -3.28 10.23
C LEU A 153 -0.21 -4.73 10.08
N ALA A 154 -1.08 -5.64 10.50
CA ALA A 154 -0.78 -7.06 10.58
C ALA A 154 -0.56 -7.72 9.21
N TRP A 155 -0.04 -8.94 9.22
CA TRP A 155 0.13 -9.76 8.03
C TRP A 155 -1.15 -9.86 7.20
N HIS A 156 -1.06 -9.54 5.93
CA HIS A 156 -2.18 -9.58 4.99
C HIS A 156 -1.70 -9.73 3.55
N PHE A 157 -2.65 -10.02 2.68
CA PHE A 157 -2.50 -9.95 1.23
C PHE A 157 -3.33 -8.79 0.69
N ASP A 158 -2.85 -8.15 -0.36
CA ASP A 158 -3.64 -7.20 -1.13
C ASP A 158 -4.71 -7.92 -1.97
N THR A 159 -5.74 -7.18 -2.36
CA THR A 159 -6.83 -7.71 -3.20
C THR A 159 -6.46 -7.71 -4.68
N ASN A 160 -5.58 -6.80 -5.10
CA ASN A 160 -5.10 -6.67 -6.48
C ASN A 160 -3.60 -6.31 -6.52
N ASP A 161 -3.02 -6.30 -7.72
CA ASP A 161 -1.61 -5.92 -7.97
C ASP A 161 -1.48 -4.46 -8.47
N GLY A 162 -2.56 -3.70 -8.48
CA GLY A 162 -2.58 -2.31 -8.97
C GLY A 162 -2.33 -1.25 -7.91
N VAL A 163 -1.98 -1.63 -6.68
CA VAL A 163 -1.66 -0.69 -5.60
C VAL A 163 -0.17 -0.39 -5.59
N VAL A 164 0.16 0.89 -5.61
CA VAL A 164 1.53 1.38 -5.45
C VAL A 164 1.63 2.27 -4.22
N SER A 165 2.79 2.34 -3.61
CA SER A 165 2.96 3.13 -2.40
C SER A 165 4.07 4.17 -2.52
N LEU A 166 3.88 5.27 -1.78
CA LEU A 166 4.86 6.35 -1.66
C LEU A 166 5.10 6.64 -0.18
N MET A 167 6.33 6.41 0.28
CA MET A 167 6.75 6.73 1.64
C MET A 167 7.03 8.23 1.74
N LEU A 168 6.36 8.93 2.65
CA LEU A 168 6.63 10.34 2.94
C LEU A 168 7.44 10.54 4.22
N GLN A 169 7.17 9.73 5.24
CA GLN A 169 7.82 9.86 6.54
C GLN A 169 7.94 8.51 7.23
N THR A 170 9.09 8.21 7.78
CA THR A 170 9.30 7.02 8.61
C THR A 170 9.09 7.36 10.08
N ALA A 171 8.71 6.38 10.90
CA ALA A 171 8.78 6.51 12.35
C ALA A 171 10.23 6.52 12.83
N ASP A 172 10.46 7.01 14.06
CA ASP A 172 11.80 6.99 14.68
C ASP A 172 12.19 5.54 15.09
N ASP A 173 11.21 4.68 15.39
CA ASP A 173 11.41 3.30 15.83
C ASP A 173 10.27 2.41 15.33
N GLY A 174 10.59 1.22 14.81
CA GLY A 174 9.63 0.29 14.22
C GLY A 174 8.99 0.80 12.92
N GLY A 175 7.82 0.27 12.57
CA GLY A 175 7.11 0.64 11.34
C GLY A 175 7.80 0.16 10.06
N GLU A 176 8.58 -0.90 10.17
CA GLU A 176 9.26 -1.51 9.03
C GLU A 176 8.28 -2.28 8.17
N PHE A 177 8.46 -2.20 6.86
CA PHE A 177 7.76 -3.05 5.92
C PHE A 177 8.44 -4.42 5.88
N GLU A 178 7.68 -5.46 6.13
CA GLU A 178 8.11 -6.85 6.01
C GLU A 178 7.21 -7.59 5.03
N TYR A 179 7.80 -8.45 4.21
CA TYR A 179 7.03 -9.27 3.28
C TYR A 179 7.69 -10.60 2.98
N ALA A 180 6.89 -11.59 2.65
CA ALA A 180 7.31 -12.90 2.16
C ALA A 180 7.00 -12.95 0.65
N PRO A 181 8.02 -12.80 -0.23
CA PRO A 181 7.85 -12.71 -1.66
C PRO A 181 7.24 -14.00 -2.21
N TYR A 182 6.18 -13.87 -3.01
CA TYR A 182 5.53 -14.98 -3.71
C TYR A 182 5.24 -16.21 -2.84
N ILE A 183 4.90 -16.00 -1.54
CA ILE A 183 4.62 -17.09 -0.60
C ILE A 183 3.45 -17.97 -1.02
N ARG A 184 2.56 -17.43 -1.87
CA ARG A 184 1.47 -18.16 -2.49
C ARG A 184 1.40 -17.90 -4.00
N ASN A 185 0.72 -18.79 -4.73
CA ASN A 185 0.41 -18.63 -6.14
C ASN A 185 -1.04 -19.05 -6.44
N GLU A 186 -1.42 -19.08 -7.71
CA GLU A 186 -2.80 -19.39 -8.11
C GLU A 186 -3.19 -20.86 -7.88
N LEU A 187 -2.22 -21.76 -7.78
CA LEU A 187 -2.43 -23.21 -7.62
C LEU A 187 -2.25 -23.65 -6.15
N ASP A 188 -1.49 -22.89 -5.35
CA ASP A 188 -1.17 -23.26 -3.97
C ASP A 188 -1.16 -22.02 -3.06
N GLU A 189 -2.04 -22.04 -2.08
CA GLU A 189 -2.13 -21.02 -1.02
C GLU A 189 -1.01 -21.15 0.02
N ASN A 190 -0.27 -22.28 0.05
CA ASN A 190 0.86 -22.53 0.94
C ASN A 190 0.56 -22.24 2.42
N TYR A 191 -0.56 -22.76 2.94
CA TYR A 191 -0.97 -22.50 4.30
C TYR A 191 0.06 -22.89 5.36
N GLY A 192 0.87 -23.93 5.09
CA GLY A 192 1.97 -24.32 5.96
C GLY A 192 3.02 -23.23 6.11
N GLY A 193 3.53 -22.72 4.99
CA GLY A 193 4.52 -21.63 4.98
C GLY A 193 3.97 -20.32 5.57
N ILE A 194 2.68 -20.06 5.40
CA ILE A 194 2.01 -18.89 6.01
C ILE A 194 1.96 -19.04 7.54
N ASN A 195 1.65 -20.23 8.07
CA ASN A 195 1.70 -20.48 9.52
C ASN A 195 3.11 -20.28 10.09
N GLU A 196 4.13 -20.80 9.42
CA GLU A 196 5.53 -20.57 9.83
C GLU A 196 5.90 -19.09 9.84
N LEU A 197 5.38 -18.33 8.86
CA LEU A 197 5.57 -16.88 8.81
C LEU A 197 4.94 -16.19 10.03
N PHE A 198 3.69 -16.56 10.41
CA PHE A 198 3.01 -15.97 11.57
C PHE A 198 3.69 -16.31 12.89
N GLU A 199 4.29 -17.48 12.99
CA GLU A 199 5.04 -17.93 14.16
C GLU A 199 6.47 -17.40 14.20
N GLY A 200 6.88 -16.60 13.21
CA GLY A 200 8.21 -16.01 13.12
C GLY A 200 9.32 -17.03 12.83
N ARG A 201 8.98 -18.24 12.37
CA ARG A 201 9.92 -19.30 12.01
C ARG A 201 10.36 -19.27 10.55
N ALA A 202 9.60 -18.59 9.70
CA ALA A 202 9.94 -18.49 8.29
C ALA A 202 11.15 -17.56 8.08
N GLN A 203 12.20 -18.05 7.45
CA GLN A 203 13.35 -17.25 7.02
C GLN A 203 13.08 -16.45 5.73
N VAL A 204 11.83 -16.43 5.28
CA VAL A 204 11.43 -15.89 3.97
C VAL A 204 10.95 -14.44 4.02
N ALA A 205 10.85 -13.84 5.20
CA ALA A 205 10.43 -12.45 5.29
C ALA A 205 11.60 -11.49 5.02
N ASP A 206 11.49 -10.70 3.96
CA ASP A 206 12.44 -9.64 3.65
C ASP A 206 12.01 -8.32 4.30
N ARG A 207 12.98 -7.46 4.63
CA ARG A 207 12.78 -6.15 5.27
C ARG A 207 13.54 -5.06 4.50
N PRO A 208 13.03 -4.66 3.34
CA PRO A 208 13.66 -3.61 2.57
C PRO A 208 13.62 -2.29 3.35
N LYS A 209 14.73 -1.58 3.40
CA LYS A 209 14.73 -0.22 3.95
C LYS A 209 14.03 0.71 2.98
N ILE A 210 12.92 1.32 3.41
CA ILE A 210 12.14 2.26 2.61
C ILE A 210 12.27 3.65 3.25
N TYR A 211 12.85 4.58 2.52
CA TYR A 211 13.13 5.94 2.98
C TYR A 211 12.05 6.93 2.51
N PRO A 212 11.94 8.12 3.13
CA PRO A 212 11.10 9.19 2.60
C PRO A 212 11.42 9.52 1.13
N GLY A 213 10.37 9.65 0.32
CA GLY A 213 10.48 9.87 -1.12
C GLY A 213 10.63 8.61 -1.97
N THR A 214 10.67 7.43 -1.35
CA THR A 214 10.70 6.14 -2.07
C THR A 214 9.31 5.79 -2.61
N PHE A 215 9.26 5.51 -3.92
CA PHE A 215 8.09 4.96 -4.60
C PHE A 215 8.26 3.44 -4.75
N VAL A 216 7.24 2.68 -4.38
CA VAL A 216 7.28 1.21 -4.34
C VAL A 216 6.15 0.63 -5.18
N LEU A 217 6.51 -0.30 -6.07
CA LEU A 217 5.58 -1.21 -6.73
C LEU A 217 5.73 -2.58 -6.07
N PHE A 218 4.63 -3.27 -5.81
CA PHE A 218 4.65 -4.48 -5.02
C PHE A 218 3.57 -5.48 -5.45
N LYS A 219 3.93 -6.76 -5.53
CA LYS A 219 3.01 -7.87 -5.84
C LYS A 219 2.32 -8.39 -4.58
N GLY A 220 1.56 -7.52 -3.93
CA GLY A 220 0.94 -7.76 -2.62
C GLY A 220 -0.12 -8.86 -2.60
N ARG A 221 -0.77 -9.14 -3.74
CA ARG A 221 -1.73 -10.22 -3.85
C ARG A 221 -1.12 -11.62 -3.62
N ARG A 222 0.17 -11.78 -3.98
CA ARG A 222 0.89 -13.07 -3.87
C ARG A 222 1.91 -13.09 -2.74
N SER A 223 2.21 -11.95 -2.16
CA SER A 223 3.24 -11.76 -1.15
C SER A 223 2.62 -11.29 0.15
N CYS A 224 2.60 -12.15 1.17
CA CYS A 224 2.09 -11.78 2.48
C CYS A 224 2.97 -10.70 3.10
N HIS A 225 2.39 -9.61 3.61
CA HIS A 225 3.16 -8.48 4.09
C HIS A 225 2.52 -7.81 5.30
N ARG A 226 3.33 -7.03 6.01
CA ARG A 226 2.89 -6.25 7.18
C ARG A 226 3.69 -4.96 7.34
N VAL A 227 3.22 -4.11 8.24
CA VAL A 227 4.04 -3.06 8.85
C VAL A 227 4.21 -3.42 10.32
N THR A 228 5.46 -3.55 10.75
CA THR A 228 5.78 -3.90 12.15
C THR A 228 5.23 -2.86 13.11
N PRO A 229 5.00 -3.20 14.38
CA PRO A 229 4.57 -2.23 15.38
C PRO A 229 5.47 -1.00 15.42
N ILE A 230 4.85 0.18 15.49
CA ILE A 230 5.56 1.43 15.73
C ILE A 230 5.98 1.48 17.20
N GLY A 231 7.25 1.57 17.45
CA GLY A 231 7.80 1.78 18.76
C GLY A 231 7.61 3.21 19.26
N ARG A 232 8.53 3.69 20.07
CA ARG A 232 8.48 5.08 20.55
C ARG A 232 8.91 6.04 19.44
N SER A 233 7.97 6.81 18.94
CA SER A 233 8.22 7.75 17.85
C SER A 233 7.61 9.13 18.13
N ARG A 234 8.35 10.19 17.81
CA ARG A 234 7.89 11.59 17.92
C ARG A 234 7.05 12.00 16.73
N GLN A 235 7.24 11.34 15.62
CA GLN A 235 6.55 11.60 14.36
C GLN A 235 5.83 10.34 13.85
N PRO A 236 4.68 10.47 13.18
CA PRO A 236 4.01 9.32 12.60
C PRO A 236 4.77 8.78 11.38
N ARG A 237 4.58 7.51 11.07
CA ARG A 237 4.90 6.97 9.74
C ARG A 237 3.78 7.37 8.78
N LEU A 238 4.13 7.98 7.64
CA LEU A 238 3.20 8.42 6.61
C LEU A 238 3.50 7.70 5.30
N ASN A 239 2.50 6.97 4.80
CA ASN A 239 2.62 6.23 3.54
C ASN A 239 1.35 6.42 2.70
N ILE A 240 1.51 6.86 1.46
CA ILE A 240 0.42 7.05 0.52
C ILE A 240 0.27 5.77 -0.30
N LEU A 241 -0.96 5.34 -0.52
CA LEU A 241 -1.34 4.27 -1.43
C LEU A 241 -2.14 4.88 -2.58
N TYR A 242 -1.73 4.59 -3.81
CA TYR A 242 -2.45 4.94 -5.03
C TYR A 242 -3.04 3.68 -5.64
N SER A 243 -4.33 3.71 -5.97
CA SER A 243 -5.06 2.57 -6.51
C SER A 243 -5.30 2.72 -8.01
N TYR A 244 -4.91 1.70 -8.75
CA TYR A 244 -5.13 1.58 -10.20
C TYR A 244 -5.86 0.29 -10.51
N ASP A 245 -6.52 0.24 -11.67
CA ASP A 245 -7.23 -0.95 -12.14
C ASP A 245 -7.15 -1.06 -13.67
N GLU A 246 -7.24 -2.26 -14.21
CA GLU A 246 -7.29 -2.52 -15.65
C GLU A 246 -8.64 -2.12 -16.25
N GLN A 247 -9.67 -2.02 -15.43
CA GLN A 247 -11.01 -1.62 -15.86
C GLN A 247 -11.21 -0.12 -15.71
N PRO A 248 -11.72 0.58 -16.75
CA PRO A 248 -12.05 1.99 -16.63
C PRO A 248 -13.21 2.20 -15.64
N ASN A 249 -13.17 3.31 -14.92
CA ASN A 249 -14.21 3.71 -13.98
C ASN A 249 -14.46 2.72 -12.82
N MET A 250 -13.44 1.93 -12.47
CA MET A 250 -13.53 1.00 -11.34
C MET A 250 -13.78 1.77 -10.05
N VAL A 251 -14.75 1.29 -9.28
CA VAL A 251 -15.11 1.76 -7.93
C VAL A 251 -15.11 0.53 -7.02
N PHE A 252 -14.58 0.68 -5.82
CA PHE A 252 -14.58 -0.40 -4.83
C PHE A 252 -16.00 -0.74 -4.36
N SER A 253 -16.21 -1.94 -3.86
CA SER A 253 -17.53 -2.36 -3.37
C SER A 253 -18.02 -1.48 -2.22
N ASP A 254 -19.35 -1.34 -2.08
CA ASP A 254 -19.98 -0.62 -0.98
C ASP A 254 -19.48 -1.10 0.38
N ALA A 255 -19.26 -2.41 0.53
CA ALA A 255 -18.73 -2.98 1.76
C ALA A 255 -17.32 -2.45 2.07
N SER A 256 -16.45 -2.35 1.06
CA SER A 256 -15.09 -1.80 1.24
C SER A 256 -15.12 -0.31 1.57
N GLN A 257 -16.01 0.46 0.92
CA GLN A 257 -16.18 1.88 1.19
C GLN A 257 -16.74 2.11 2.60
N LEU A 258 -17.78 1.37 3.02
CA LEU A 258 -18.39 1.48 4.34
C LEU A 258 -17.39 1.15 5.45
N GLU A 259 -16.59 0.11 5.27
CA GLU A 259 -15.54 -0.26 6.22
C GLU A 259 -14.57 0.90 6.49
N LYS A 260 -14.24 1.66 5.46
CA LYS A 260 -13.28 2.77 5.56
C LYS A 260 -13.93 4.09 5.95
N THR A 261 -15.18 4.34 5.57
CA THR A 261 -15.87 5.60 5.89
C THR A 261 -16.62 5.57 7.22
N GLN A 262 -16.91 4.36 7.75
CA GLN A 262 -17.58 4.17 9.04
C GLN A 262 -16.77 3.20 9.92
N PRO A 263 -15.55 3.55 10.32
CA PRO A 263 -14.70 2.66 11.11
C PRO A 263 -15.37 2.38 12.46
N THR A 264 -15.63 1.12 12.71
CA THR A 264 -16.15 0.66 14.01
C THR A 264 -15.02 0.62 15.01
N SER A 265 -15.09 1.43 16.05
CA SER A 265 -14.26 1.28 17.22
C SER A 265 -14.70 0.06 18.04
N GLY A 266 -13.84 -0.94 18.17
CA GLY A 266 -13.90 -1.91 19.28
C GLY A 266 -14.94 -3.02 19.23
N ALA A 267 -15.55 -3.36 18.10
CA ALA A 267 -16.43 -4.53 18.02
C ALA A 267 -15.87 -5.55 17.02
N ASN A 268 -15.98 -6.83 17.36
CA ASN A 268 -15.72 -7.97 16.48
C ASN A 268 -16.51 -7.87 15.16
N VAL A 269 -16.04 -7.07 14.23
CA VAL A 269 -16.57 -6.98 12.88
C VAL A 269 -15.85 -8.02 12.05
N GLY A 270 -16.41 -9.17 11.91
CA GLY A 270 -15.78 -10.23 11.14
C GLY A 270 -16.49 -11.57 11.21
N LEU A 271 -17.62 -11.65 11.89
CA LEU A 271 -18.31 -12.92 12.10
C LEU A 271 -19.37 -13.27 11.03
N LYS A 272 -19.55 -12.45 10.00
CA LYS A 272 -20.45 -12.81 8.90
C LYS A 272 -19.80 -12.45 7.57
N ALA A 273 -19.48 -13.48 6.78
CA ALA A 273 -19.31 -13.29 5.34
C ALA A 273 -20.62 -12.72 4.78
N PRO A 274 -20.58 -11.71 3.90
CA PRO A 274 -21.74 -11.40 3.09
C PRO A 274 -22.07 -12.64 2.25
N THR A 275 -23.33 -13.06 2.29
CA THR A 275 -23.95 -14.11 1.47
C THR A 275 -23.83 -13.80 0.00
#